data_1132bbc09caa36cb0f04c36cc1450929
#
_entry.id   1132bbc09caa36cb0f04c36cc1450929
#
_cell.length_a   1.000
_cell.length_b   1.000
_cell.length_c   1.000
_cell.angle_alpha   90.00
_cell.angle_beta   90.00
_cell.angle_gamma   90.00
#
_symmetry.space_group_name_H-M   'P 1'
#
loop_
_entity.id
_entity.type
_entity.pdbx_description
1 polymer ?
#
loop_
_entity_poly.entity_id
_entity_poly.type
_entity_poly.pdbx_seq_one_letter_code
_entity_poly.pdbx_strand_id
1 'polypeptide(L)'
;MLRFDNLSKRYGERVIFQGLQHAFGAGCVALCDENGSGKSTLFGLLAGTLEADTGEVWLGGHSLRSAPLEAKAALAYVPDDCLTYPTHTGRAFLELVAARRNTTVSAGTLELAERFGLAPHLEKRFEQMSLGSRKKFFLTAATLGESRVLIADEADAGLDAAARAVLIDLFKTLGQDRTVFFSSYDTVLIRGCDAKMLGFAELGRHE
;
A
#
# COMPACT_ATOMS: atom_id res chain seq x y z
N MET A 1 -13.14 -1.93 2.47
CA MET A 1 -13.10 -1.56 3.90
C MET A 1 -11.86 -2.17 4.53
N LEU A 2 -11.06 -1.37 5.20
CA LEU A 2 -9.95 -1.76 6.08
C LEU A 2 -10.41 -1.52 7.52
N ARG A 3 -10.31 -2.51 8.40
CA ARG A 3 -10.63 -2.38 9.82
C ARG A 3 -9.56 -3.06 10.64
N PHE A 4 -9.23 -2.50 11.79
CA PHE A 4 -8.45 -3.15 12.83
C PHE A 4 -9.00 -2.77 14.21
N ASP A 5 -8.82 -3.69 15.17
CA ASP A 5 -9.40 -3.55 16.51
C ASP A 5 -8.39 -4.05 17.56
N ASN A 6 -8.19 -3.26 18.61
CA ASN A 6 -7.29 -3.50 19.73
C ASN A 6 -5.86 -3.90 19.30
N LEU A 7 -5.38 -3.29 18.19
CA LEU A 7 -4.10 -3.64 17.59
C LEU A 7 -2.94 -3.09 18.41
N SER A 8 -2.03 -3.94 18.86
CA SER A 8 -0.88 -3.56 19.66
C SER A 8 0.40 -4.19 19.12
N LYS A 9 1.53 -3.48 19.27
CA LYS A 9 2.86 -3.96 18.91
C LYS A 9 3.94 -3.42 19.83
N ARG A 10 4.84 -4.32 20.22
CA ARG A 10 6.06 -4.00 20.97
C ARG A 10 7.26 -4.76 20.39
N TYR A 11 8.44 -4.20 20.58
CA TYR A 11 9.70 -4.86 20.31
C TYR A 11 10.53 -4.86 21.60
N GLY A 12 10.66 -6.04 22.22
CA GLY A 12 11.23 -6.15 23.56
C GLY A 12 10.41 -5.32 24.56
N GLU A 13 11.04 -4.36 25.23
CA GLU A 13 10.36 -3.45 26.18
C GLU A 13 9.77 -2.19 25.51
N ARG A 14 10.14 -1.91 24.26
CA ARG A 14 9.65 -0.73 23.55
C ARG A 14 8.25 -0.98 23.00
N VAL A 15 7.26 -0.31 23.57
CA VAL A 15 5.91 -0.25 23.01
C VAL A 15 5.92 0.70 21.82
N ILE A 16 5.46 0.22 20.65
CA ILE A 16 5.30 1.04 19.45
C ILE A 16 3.93 1.72 19.47
N PHE A 17 2.88 0.94 19.69
CA PHE A 17 1.52 1.40 19.94
C PHE A 17 0.72 0.34 20.67
N GLN A 18 -0.38 0.76 21.29
CA GLN A 18 -1.24 -0.10 22.08
C GLN A 18 -2.70 0.23 21.84
N GLY A 19 -3.51 -0.79 21.57
CA GLY A 19 -4.96 -0.69 21.49
C GLY A 19 -5.47 0.16 20.31
N LEU A 20 -4.73 0.24 19.20
CA LEU A 20 -5.21 0.95 18.03
C LEU A 20 -6.46 0.29 17.46
N GLN A 21 -7.44 1.13 17.09
CA GLN A 21 -8.67 0.67 16.45
C GLN A 21 -9.17 1.73 15.49
N HIS A 22 -9.57 1.31 14.31
CA HIS A 22 -10.20 2.18 13.31
C HIS A 22 -10.87 1.36 12.21
N ALA A 23 -11.81 1.98 11.49
CA ALA A 23 -12.44 1.42 10.32
C ALA A 23 -12.47 2.47 9.19
N PHE A 24 -11.95 2.09 8.03
CA PHE A 24 -11.92 2.92 6.83
C PHE A 24 -12.83 2.34 5.75
N GLY A 25 -13.71 3.17 5.21
CA GLY A 25 -14.47 2.89 4.00
C GLY A 25 -13.66 3.16 2.73
N ALA A 26 -14.35 3.35 1.61
CA ALA A 26 -13.73 3.86 0.38
C ALA A 26 -13.25 5.31 0.59
N GLY A 27 -12.16 5.65 -0.08
CA GLY A 27 -11.51 6.95 0.02
C GLY A 27 -10.01 6.84 0.23
N CYS A 28 -9.33 7.98 0.13
CA CYS A 28 -7.91 8.11 0.41
C CYS A 28 -7.68 8.59 1.84
N VAL A 29 -6.76 7.96 2.54
CA VAL A 29 -6.36 8.31 3.91
C VAL A 29 -4.84 8.33 4.00
N ALA A 30 -4.28 9.44 4.43
CA ALA A 30 -2.85 9.64 4.63
C ALA A 30 -2.50 9.59 6.11
N LEU A 31 -1.62 8.68 6.51
CA LEU A 31 -1.04 8.63 7.85
C LEU A 31 0.18 9.55 7.91
N CYS A 32 0.05 10.66 8.67
CA CYS A 32 0.99 11.77 8.70
C CYS A 32 1.61 11.93 10.09
N ASP A 33 2.50 11.03 10.49
CA ASP A 33 3.25 11.11 11.74
C ASP A 33 4.74 11.19 11.47
N GLU A 34 5.52 11.64 12.47
CA GLU A 34 6.97 11.76 12.38
C GLU A 34 7.67 10.46 11.97
N ASN A 35 8.92 10.58 11.47
CA ASN A 35 9.73 9.41 11.18
C ASN A 35 10.04 8.65 12.47
N GLY A 36 9.98 7.32 12.41
CA GLY A 36 10.19 6.45 13.57
C GLY A 36 8.98 6.33 14.51
N SER A 37 7.83 6.90 14.18
CA SER A 37 6.58 6.78 14.97
C SER A 37 5.94 5.39 14.90
N GLY A 38 6.38 4.52 13.97
CA GLY A 38 5.84 3.17 13.81
C GLY A 38 4.93 2.97 12.58
N LYS A 39 4.86 3.92 11.63
CA LYS A 39 4.04 3.80 10.41
C LYS A 39 4.29 2.50 9.65
N SER A 40 5.55 2.20 9.32
CA SER A 40 5.91 0.97 8.60
C SER A 40 5.58 -0.29 9.40
N THR A 41 5.68 -0.24 10.75
CA THR A 41 5.23 -1.32 11.62
C THR A 41 3.71 -1.51 11.49
N LEU A 42 2.93 -0.43 11.57
CA LEU A 42 1.48 -0.51 11.40
C LEU A 42 1.13 -1.08 10.01
N PHE A 43 1.73 -0.56 8.94
CA PHE A 43 1.47 -1.05 7.58
C PHE A 43 1.85 -2.52 7.40
N GLY A 44 2.96 -2.97 7.99
CA GLY A 44 3.35 -4.37 8.01
C GLY A 44 2.34 -5.28 8.73
N LEU A 45 1.79 -4.82 9.86
CA LEU A 45 0.72 -5.54 10.58
C LEU A 45 -0.56 -5.59 9.75
N LEU A 46 -0.98 -4.46 9.17
CA LEU A 46 -2.18 -4.38 8.33
C LEU A 46 -2.04 -5.21 7.05
N ALA A 47 -0.82 -5.33 6.50
CA ALA A 47 -0.53 -6.16 5.33
C ALA A 47 -0.34 -7.65 5.68
N GLY A 48 -0.26 -8.00 6.96
CA GLY A 48 0.03 -9.36 7.41
C GLY A 48 1.43 -9.85 7.04
N THR A 49 2.41 -8.93 6.97
CA THR A 49 3.85 -9.21 6.84
C THR A 49 4.54 -9.22 8.21
N LEU A 50 3.90 -8.62 9.21
CA LEU A 50 4.27 -8.66 10.62
C LEU A 50 3.10 -9.21 11.43
N GLU A 51 3.41 -9.86 12.56
CA GLU A 51 2.41 -10.33 13.51
C GLU A 51 2.16 -9.29 14.61
N ALA A 52 0.89 -9.06 14.94
CA ALA A 52 0.48 -8.24 16.06
C ALA A 52 0.63 -9.02 17.37
N ASP A 53 0.95 -8.31 18.46
CA ASP A 53 0.97 -8.93 19.80
C ASP A 53 -0.47 -9.14 20.29
N THR A 54 -1.38 -8.19 20.02
CA THR A 54 -2.82 -8.30 20.26
C THR A 54 -3.60 -7.65 19.13
N GLY A 55 -4.89 -7.92 19.09
CA GLY A 55 -5.82 -7.32 18.14
C GLY A 55 -6.01 -8.13 16.87
N GLU A 56 -6.79 -7.58 15.97
CA GLU A 56 -7.17 -8.24 14.72
C GLU A 56 -7.32 -7.22 13.59
N VAL A 57 -7.10 -7.69 12.35
CA VAL A 57 -7.17 -6.89 11.13
C VAL A 57 -8.12 -7.55 10.14
N TRP A 58 -9.00 -6.75 9.51
CA TRP A 58 -9.90 -7.19 8.44
C TRP A 58 -9.64 -6.38 7.17
N LEU A 59 -9.50 -7.09 6.07
CA LEU A 59 -9.30 -6.56 4.73
C LEU A 59 -10.44 -7.02 3.82
N GLY A 60 -11.18 -6.09 3.25
CA GLY A 60 -12.34 -6.43 2.42
C GLY A 60 -13.44 -7.21 3.14
N GLY A 61 -13.47 -7.20 4.48
CA GLY A 61 -14.40 -7.97 5.31
C GLY A 61 -13.84 -9.31 5.82
N HIS A 62 -12.64 -9.72 5.37
CA HIS A 62 -12.00 -10.97 5.77
C HIS A 62 -10.92 -10.74 6.82
N SER A 63 -10.92 -11.56 7.89
CA SER A 63 -9.93 -11.50 8.95
C SER A 63 -8.57 -12.05 8.49
N LEU A 64 -7.48 -11.33 8.77
CA LEU A 64 -6.12 -11.85 8.53
C LEU A 64 -5.80 -13.09 9.35
N ARG A 65 -6.48 -13.30 10.48
CA ARG A 65 -6.26 -14.44 11.36
C ARG A 65 -7.06 -15.67 10.93
N SER A 66 -8.37 -15.50 10.69
CA SER A 66 -9.28 -16.63 10.44
C SER A 66 -9.48 -16.93 8.94
N ALA A 67 -9.26 -15.97 8.05
CA ALA A 67 -9.40 -16.08 6.60
C ALA A 67 -8.23 -15.37 5.88
N PRO A 68 -6.96 -15.79 6.12
CA PRO A 68 -5.77 -15.05 5.65
C PRO A 68 -5.64 -15.01 4.12
N LEU A 69 -6.09 -16.02 3.41
CA LEU A 69 -6.01 -16.05 1.95
C LEU A 69 -6.96 -15.04 1.31
N GLU A 70 -8.20 -15.00 1.77
CA GLU A 70 -9.24 -14.07 1.32
C GLU A 70 -8.88 -12.64 1.71
N ALA A 71 -8.39 -12.42 2.93
CA ALA A 71 -7.92 -11.12 3.39
C ALA A 71 -6.76 -10.60 2.50
N LYS A 72 -5.76 -11.43 2.23
CA LYS A 72 -4.63 -11.08 1.35
C LYS A 72 -5.05 -10.91 -0.11
N ALA A 73 -6.04 -11.64 -0.60
CA ALA A 73 -6.60 -11.44 -1.93
C ALA A 73 -7.28 -10.06 -2.07
N ALA A 74 -7.89 -9.56 -0.99
CA ALA A 74 -8.51 -8.23 -0.96
C ALA A 74 -7.51 -7.08 -0.81
N LEU A 75 -6.21 -7.35 -0.60
CA LEU A 75 -5.17 -6.36 -0.37
C LEU A 75 -4.24 -6.19 -1.57
N ALA A 76 -3.91 -4.94 -1.89
CA ALA A 76 -2.69 -4.57 -2.62
C ALA A 76 -1.75 -3.87 -1.63
N TYR A 77 -0.49 -4.32 -1.54
CA TYR A 77 0.50 -3.74 -0.64
C TYR A 77 1.74 -3.25 -1.41
N VAL A 78 2.09 -1.99 -1.19
CA VAL A 78 3.29 -1.34 -1.71
C VAL A 78 4.20 -1.06 -0.51
N PRO A 79 5.24 -1.88 -0.27
CA PRO A 79 6.19 -1.67 0.83
C PRO A 79 7.12 -0.49 0.54
N ASP A 80 7.82 0.00 1.55
CA ASP A 80 8.76 1.11 1.38
C ASP A 80 9.93 0.74 0.45
N ASP A 81 10.62 -0.37 0.66
CA ASP A 81 11.82 -0.76 -0.09
C ASP A 81 11.55 -1.32 -1.49
N CYS A 82 10.38 -1.91 -1.73
CA CYS A 82 9.97 -2.54 -2.98
C CYS A 82 11.01 -3.52 -3.57
N LEU A 83 11.74 -4.27 -2.74
CA LEU A 83 12.83 -5.18 -3.16
C LEU A 83 12.49 -6.67 -2.99
N THR A 84 11.23 -7.02 -2.85
CA THR A 84 10.78 -8.41 -2.59
C THR A 84 11.21 -9.41 -3.67
N TYR A 85 11.40 -8.95 -4.92
CA TYR A 85 11.70 -9.80 -6.08
C TYR A 85 12.94 -9.32 -6.85
N PRO A 86 14.14 -9.32 -6.26
CA PRO A 86 15.33 -8.66 -6.83
C PRO A 86 15.72 -9.16 -8.22
N THR A 87 15.54 -10.45 -8.50
CA THR A 87 15.95 -11.09 -9.76
C THR A 87 14.90 -11.05 -10.86
N HIS A 88 13.63 -10.67 -10.54
CA HIS A 88 12.58 -10.55 -11.54
C HIS A 88 12.73 -9.29 -12.36
N THR A 89 12.41 -9.37 -13.66
CA THR A 89 12.22 -8.18 -14.49
C THR A 89 10.91 -7.50 -14.15
N GLY A 90 10.76 -6.22 -14.52
CA GLY A 90 9.51 -5.50 -14.34
C GLY A 90 8.32 -6.21 -14.98
N ARG A 91 8.50 -6.75 -16.21
CA ARG A 91 7.49 -7.56 -16.91
C ARG A 91 7.15 -8.82 -16.14
N ALA A 92 8.15 -9.62 -15.78
CA ALA A 92 7.96 -10.86 -15.03
C ALA A 92 7.26 -10.63 -13.70
N PHE A 93 7.53 -9.51 -13.00
CA PHE A 93 6.85 -9.14 -11.78
C PHE A 93 5.36 -8.85 -12.01
N LEU A 94 5.00 -8.05 -13.04
CA LEU A 94 3.60 -7.78 -13.36
C LEU A 94 2.84 -9.06 -13.73
N GLU A 95 3.45 -9.94 -14.52
CA GLU A 95 2.88 -11.24 -14.90
C GLU A 95 2.69 -12.16 -13.69
N LEU A 96 3.69 -12.21 -12.78
CA LEU A 96 3.61 -12.97 -11.53
C LEU A 96 2.44 -12.50 -10.66
N VAL A 97 2.29 -11.18 -10.47
CA VAL A 97 1.20 -10.62 -9.66
C VAL A 97 -0.15 -10.88 -10.34
N ALA A 98 -0.23 -10.72 -11.66
CA ALA A 98 -1.45 -11.02 -12.42
C ALA A 98 -1.88 -12.48 -12.26
N ALA A 99 -0.93 -13.43 -12.44
CA ALA A 99 -1.18 -14.86 -12.25
C ALA A 99 -1.67 -15.19 -10.82
N ARG A 100 -1.02 -14.60 -9.80
CA ARG A 100 -1.42 -14.76 -8.39
C ARG A 100 -2.83 -14.24 -8.08
N ARG A 101 -3.32 -13.31 -8.88
CA ARG A 101 -4.65 -12.70 -8.77
C ARG A 101 -5.67 -13.26 -9.77
N ASN A 102 -5.34 -14.37 -10.44
CA ASN A 102 -6.18 -15.02 -11.46
C ASN A 102 -6.63 -14.03 -12.55
N THR A 103 -5.73 -13.15 -12.97
CA THR A 103 -5.96 -12.17 -14.04
C THR A 103 -4.77 -12.11 -15.00
N THR A 104 -4.82 -11.24 -15.98
CA THR A 104 -3.74 -10.99 -16.94
C THR A 104 -3.31 -9.54 -16.92
N VAL A 105 -2.10 -9.26 -17.40
CA VAL A 105 -1.64 -7.88 -17.57
C VAL A 105 -2.44 -7.26 -18.73
N SER A 106 -3.35 -6.37 -18.40
CA SER A 106 -4.24 -5.71 -19.36
C SER A 106 -3.56 -4.56 -20.10
N ALA A 107 -4.18 -4.10 -21.19
CA ALA A 107 -3.76 -2.89 -21.88
C ALA A 107 -3.74 -1.67 -20.95
N GLY A 108 -4.74 -1.51 -20.07
CA GLY A 108 -4.78 -0.42 -19.09
C GLY A 108 -3.64 -0.50 -18.05
N THR A 109 -3.21 -1.71 -17.67
CA THR A 109 -2.03 -1.89 -16.80
C THR A 109 -0.76 -1.41 -17.51
N LEU A 110 -0.60 -1.74 -18.80
CA LEU A 110 0.56 -1.31 -19.57
C LEU A 110 0.54 0.20 -19.85
N GLU A 111 -0.63 0.77 -20.09
CA GLU A 111 -0.81 2.23 -20.23
C GLU A 111 -0.40 2.96 -18.92
N LEU A 112 -0.81 2.45 -17.76
CA LEU A 112 -0.38 3.01 -16.47
C LEU A 112 1.14 2.90 -16.29
N ALA A 113 1.73 1.75 -16.67
CA ALA A 113 3.18 1.57 -16.64
C ALA A 113 3.88 2.59 -17.56
N GLU A 114 3.33 2.86 -18.74
CA GLU A 114 3.86 3.87 -19.66
C GLU A 114 3.74 5.30 -19.08
N ARG A 115 2.59 5.64 -18.51
CA ARG A 115 2.39 6.92 -17.80
C ARG A 115 3.40 7.13 -16.67
N PHE A 116 3.78 6.07 -15.96
CA PHE A 116 4.85 6.08 -14.96
C PHE A 116 6.27 6.12 -15.56
N GLY A 117 6.42 6.06 -16.88
CA GLY A 117 7.71 6.04 -17.57
C GLY A 117 8.45 4.70 -17.42
N LEU A 118 7.74 3.60 -17.24
CA LEU A 118 8.33 2.28 -16.98
C LEU A 118 8.69 1.49 -18.26
N ALA A 119 8.30 1.95 -19.45
CA ALA A 119 8.60 1.24 -20.71
C ALA A 119 10.08 0.84 -20.85
N PRO A 120 11.09 1.70 -20.56
CA PRO A 120 12.52 1.33 -20.66
C PRO A 120 12.99 0.38 -19.57
N HIS A 121 12.16 0.12 -18.55
CA HIS A 121 12.49 -0.68 -17.39
C HIS A 121 11.80 -2.05 -17.36
N LEU A 122 10.92 -2.35 -18.31
CA LEU A 122 10.17 -3.61 -18.34
C LEU A 122 11.09 -4.85 -18.34
N GLU A 123 12.21 -4.80 -19.04
CA GLU A 123 13.15 -5.94 -19.15
C GLU A 123 14.33 -5.85 -18.15
N LYS A 124 14.38 -4.80 -17.32
CA LYS A 124 15.40 -4.68 -16.26
C LYS A 124 14.99 -5.48 -15.03
N ARG A 125 15.96 -6.03 -14.32
CA ARG A 125 15.73 -6.68 -13.02
C ARG A 125 15.53 -5.62 -11.94
N PHE A 126 14.74 -5.94 -10.92
CA PHE A 126 14.46 -5.03 -9.81
C PHE A 126 15.73 -4.56 -9.08
N GLU A 127 16.73 -5.44 -8.87
CA GLU A 127 18.03 -5.10 -8.29
C GLU A 127 18.80 -4.02 -9.07
N GLN A 128 18.50 -3.85 -10.36
CA GLN A 128 19.12 -2.86 -11.26
C GLN A 128 18.31 -1.56 -11.37
N MET A 129 17.18 -1.47 -10.67
CA MET A 129 16.29 -0.31 -10.72
C MET A 129 16.49 0.61 -9.50
N SER A 130 16.23 1.90 -9.71
CA SER A 130 16.07 2.84 -8.59
C SER A 130 14.86 2.49 -7.73
N LEU A 131 14.84 2.94 -6.47
CA LEU A 131 13.68 2.80 -5.58
C LEU A 131 12.40 3.31 -6.26
N GLY A 132 12.45 4.50 -6.85
CA GLY A 132 11.29 5.08 -7.54
C GLY A 132 10.79 4.22 -8.70
N SER A 133 11.68 3.62 -9.50
CA SER A 133 11.26 2.70 -10.58
C SER A 133 10.59 1.44 -10.01
N ARG A 134 11.15 0.85 -8.96
CA ARG A 134 10.55 -0.31 -8.28
C ARG A 134 9.16 0.03 -7.72
N LYS A 135 9.05 1.18 -7.03
CA LYS A 135 7.79 1.65 -6.45
C LYS A 135 6.71 1.85 -7.51
N LYS A 136 7.06 2.44 -8.65
CA LYS A 136 6.14 2.57 -9.80
C LYS A 136 5.63 1.21 -10.30
N PHE A 137 6.45 0.16 -10.32
CA PHE A 137 6.00 -1.21 -10.66
C PHE A 137 5.04 -1.78 -9.62
N PHE A 138 5.31 -1.60 -8.32
CA PHE A 138 4.38 -2.04 -7.27
C PHE A 138 3.05 -1.29 -7.33
N LEU A 139 3.07 0.02 -7.58
CA LEU A 139 1.87 0.83 -7.76
C LEU A 139 1.07 0.38 -9.00
N THR A 140 1.74 0.09 -10.11
CA THR A 140 1.11 -0.47 -11.30
C THR A 140 0.50 -1.84 -11.01
N ALA A 141 1.21 -2.72 -10.32
CA ALA A 141 0.72 -4.04 -9.93
C ALA A 141 -0.46 -3.98 -8.96
N ALA A 142 -0.61 -2.90 -8.18
CA ALA A 142 -1.74 -2.71 -7.28
C ALA A 142 -3.09 -2.56 -8.02
N THR A 143 -3.08 -2.27 -9.32
CA THR A 143 -4.28 -2.22 -10.16
C THR A 143 -4.72 -3.58 -10.70
N LEU A 144 -3.86 -4.61 -10.59
CA LEU A 144 -4.17 -5.95 -11.05
C LEU A 144 -5.18 -6.64 -10.12
N GLY A 145 -6.23 -7.22 -10.69
CA GLY A 145 -7.29 -7.89 -9.96
C GLY A 145 -8.20 -6.93 -9.17
N GLU A 146 -8.97 -7.50 -8.25
CA GLU A 146 -10.05 -6.78 -7.54
C GLU A 146 -9.73 -6.53 -6.06
N SER A 147 -8.55 -5.95 -5.76
CA SER A 147 -8.25 -5.56 -4.38
C SER A 147 -9.24 -4.51 -3.88
N ARG A 148 -9.68 -4.64 -2.63
CA ARG A 148 -10.58 -3.70 -1.94
C ARG A 148 -9.83 -2.68 -1.11
N VAL A 149 -8.58 -2.98 -0.80
CA VAL A 149 -7.70 -2.17 0.05
C VAL A 149 -6.34 -2.03 -0.64
N LEU A 150 -5.87 -0.81 -0.79
CA LEU A 150 -4.48 -0.50 -1.13
C LEU A 150 -3.80 0.07 0.11
N ILE A 151 -2.68 -0.51 0.51
CA ILE A 151 -1.78 0.03 1.54
C ILE A 151 -0.46 0.38 0.87
N ALA A 152 0.03 1.63 1.04
CA ALA A 152 1.30 2.06 0.46
C ALA A 152 2.16 2.78 1.50
N ASP A 153 3.33 2.20 1.81
CA ASP A 153 4.29 2.81 2.73
C ASP A 153 5.24 3.72 1.95
N GLU A 154 5.39 4.98 2.44
CA GLU A 154 6.17 6.03 1.78
C GLU A 154 5.82 6.12 0.28
N ALA A 155 4.52 6.35 -0.01
CA ALA A 155 3.93 6.14 -1.34
C ALA A 155 4.61 6.92 -2.48
N ASP A 156 5.16 8.09 -2.17
CA ASP A 156 5.81 9.00 -3.11
C ASP A 156 7.35 8.97 -3.06
N ALA A 157 7.94 8.11 -2.21
CA ALA A 157 9.39 8.03 -2.06
C ALA A 157 10.09 7.69 -3.38
N GLY A 158 11.04 8.55 -3.79
CA GLY A 158 11.81 8.38 -5.02
C GLY A 158 11.05 8.70 -6.32
N LEU A 159 9.83 9.26 -6.23
CA LEU A 159 9.07 9.69 -7.40
C LEU A 159 9.41 11.12 -7.80
N ASP A 160 9.57 11.34 -9.11
CA ASP A 160 9.63 12.67 -9.70
C ASP A 160 8.23 13.32 -9.79
N ALA A 161 8.19 14.61 -10.18
CA ALA A 161 6.94 15.35 -10.25
C ALA A 161 5.93 14.76 -11.24
N ALA A 162 6.40 14.21 -12.38
CA ALA A 162 5.54 13.60 -13.37
C ALA A 162 4.91 12.30 -12.84
N ALA A 163 5.71 11.44 -12.22
CA ALA A 163 5.21 10.21 -11.60
C ALA A 163 4.27 10.49 -10.41
N ARG A 164 4.53 11.56 -9.64
CA ARG A 164 3.64 12.00 -8.57
C ARG A 164 2.26 12.41 -9.09
N ALA A 165 2.21 13.11 -10.23
CA ALA A 165 0.94 13.45 -10.86
C ALA A 165 0.15 12.19 -11.25
N VAL A 166 0.83 11.17 -11.81
CA VAL A 166 0.21 9.87 -12.12
C VAL A 166 -0.27 9.15 -10.85
N LEU A 167 0.50 9.23 -9.75
CA LEU A 167 0.12 8.65 -8.46
C LEU A 167 -1.14 9.29 -7.89
N ILE A 168 -1.26 10.62 -7.98
CA ILE A 168 -2.45 11.38 -7.56
C ILE A 168 -3.69 10.88 -8.31
N ASP A 169 -3.61 10.81 -9.64
CA ASP A 169 -4.71 10.31 -10.48
C ASP A 169 -5.09 8.87 -10.11
N LEU A 170 -4.07 8.01 -9.91
CA LEU A 170 -4.27 6.63 -9.53
C LEU A 170 -5.00 6.51 -8.18
N PHE A 171 -4.51 7.21 -7.15
CA PHE A 171 -5.12 7.16 -5.81
C PHE A 171 -6.53 7.72 -5.81
N LYS A 172 -6.75 8.84 -6.51
CA LYS A 172 -8.08 9.43 -6.66
C LYS A 172 -9.06 8.48 -7.34
N THR A 173 -8.62 7.78 -8.38
CA THR A 173 -9.44 6.78 -9.09
C THR A 173 -9.74 5.58 -8.19
N LEU A 174 -8.72 5.00 -7.55
CA LEU A 174 -8.90 3.84 -6.67
C LEU A 174 -9.73 4.19 -5.42
N GLY A 175 -9.60 5.40 -4.90
CA GLY A 175 -10.33 5.86 -3.73
C GLY A 175 -11.85 5.97 -3.94
N GLN A 176 -12.35 5.94 -5.18
CA GLN A 176 -13.79 6.01 -5.45
C GLN A 176 -14.55 4.78 -4.91
N ASP A 177 -13.93 3.61 -4.95
CA ASP A 177 -14.56 2.33 -4.56
C ASP A 177 -13.72 1.48 -3.61
N ARG A 178 -12.48 1.88 -3.34
CA ARG A 178 -11.51 1.14 -2.50
C ARG A 178 -11.03 2.01 -1.35
N THR A 179 -10.51 1.37 -0.31
CA THR A 179 -9.73 2.06 0.73
C THR A 179 -8.29 2.20 0.23
N VAL A 180 -7.79 3.43 0.12
CA VAL A 180 -6.39 3.74 -0.17
C VAL A 180 -5.77 4.33 1.10
N PHE A 181 -4.97 3.54 1.81
CA PHE A 181 -4.31 3.94 3.06
C PHE A 181 -2.80 4.02 2.84
N PHE A 182 -2.21 5.20 2.99
CA PHE A 182 -0.81 5.41 2.66
C PHE A 182 -0.09 6.33 3.66
N SER A 183 1.24 6.23 3.74
CA SER A 183 2.07 7.23 4.40
C SER A 183 2.73 8.14 3.37
N SER A 184 2.74 9.43 3.66
CA SER A 184 3.43 10.47 2.90
C SER A 184 3.52 11.76 3.70
N TYR A 185 4.54 12.57 3.41
CA TYR A 185 4.66 13.95 3.86
C TYR A 185 4.38 14.97 2.75
N ASP A 186 4.15 14.49 1.53
CA ASP A 186 3.92 15.34 0.38
C ASP A 186 2.50 15.91 0.39
N THR A 187 2.40 17.18 0.75
CA THR A 187 1.11 17.89 0.79
C THR A 187 0.45 18.00 -0.59
N VAL A 188 1.23 17.94 -1.69
CA VAL A 188 0.69 17.96 -3.06
C VAL A 188 -0.03 16.64 -3.34
N LEU A 189 0.59 15.50 -2.98
CA LEU A 189 -0.05 14.18 -3.11
C LEU A 189 -1.32 14.12 -2.25
N ILE A 190 -1.22 14.47 -0.97
CA ILE A 190 -2.32 14.36 0.00
C ILE A 190 -3.54 15.17 -0.46
N ARG A 191 -3.32 16.44 -0.83
CA ARG A 191 -4.39 17.33 -1.33
C ARG A 191 -4.89 16.90 -2.70
N GLY A 192 -3.98 16.47 -3.59
CA GLY A 192 -4.31 16.10 -4.97
C GLY A 192 -5.24 14.90 -5.06
N CYS A 193 -5.13 13.94 -4.14
CA CYS A 193 -6.03 12.78 -4.08
C CYS A 193 -7.17 12.92 -3.05
N ASP A 194 -7.42 14.12 -2.53
CA ASP A 194 -8.47 14.43 -1.55
C ASP A 194 -8.37 13.54 -0.29
N ALA A 195 -7.14 13.23 0.15
CA ALA A 195 -6.94 12.32 1.27
C ALA A 195 -7.28 12.97 2.63
N LYS A 196 -8.00 12.22 3.48
CA LYS A 196 -8.14 12.54 4.90
C LYS A 196 -6.80 12.33 5.59
N MET A 197 -6.28 13.36 6.26
CA MET A 197 -5.05 13.24 7.06
C MET A 197 -5.39 12.71 8.44
N LEU A 198 -4.61 11.75 8.92
CA LEU A 198 -4.71 11.20 10.28
C LEU A 198 -3.31 11.02 10.88
N GLY A 199 -3.24 11.10 12.22
CA GLY A 199 -2.10 10.66 13.00
C GLY A 199 -2.46 9.46 13.89
N PHE A 200 -1.45 8.86 14.54
CA PHE A 200 -1.67 7.73 15.47
C PHE A 200 -2.65 8.07 16.59
N ALA A 201 -2.65 9.32 17.06
CA ALA A 201 -3.54 9.77 18.13
C ALA A 201 -5.02 9.66 17.76
N GLU A 202 -5.36 9.63 16.49
CA GLU A 202 -6.72 9.52 15.97
C GLU A 202 -7.14 8.07 15.71
N LEU A 203 -6.16 7.14 15.60
CA LEU A 203 -6.41 5.72 15.38
C LEU A 203 -6.87 4.96 16.63
N GLY A 204 -6.83 5.59 17.82
CA GLY A 204 -7.27 5.01 19.09
C GLY A 204 -8.53 5.65 19.67
N ARG A 205 -9.16 6.61 18.98
CA ARG A 205 -10.38 7.27 19.46
C ARG A 205 -11.61 6.54 18.96
N HIS A 206 -12.52 6.21 19.89
CA HIS A 206 -13.91 5.89 19.55
C HIS A 206 -14.58 7.17 19.03
N GLU A 207 -15.05 7.18 17.81
CA GLU A 207 -16.14 8.06 17.39
C GLU A 207 -17.48 7.44 17.82
#